data_91ebc5bda36782f5969b2b608a027167
#
_entry.id   91ebc5bda36782f5969b2b608a027167
#
_cell.length_a   1.000
_cell.length_b   1.000
_cell.length_c   1.000
_cell.angle_alpha   90.00
_cell.angle_beta   90.00
_cell.angle_gamma   90.00
#
_symmetry.space_group_name_H-M   'P 1'
#
loop_
_entity.id
_entity.type
_entity.pdbx_description
1 polymer ?
#
loop_
_entity_poly.entity_id
_entity_poly.type
_entity_poly.pdbx_seq_one_letter_code
_entity_poly.pdbx_strand_id
1 'polypeptide(L)'
;MFGYQGAKLIYDPLEIMIDTAHKYDLSIEAWINPYRVSQRNDFSLLAKNNIALKWQNTSKLIVLDNGIYFNPCYNEVTDLIVKGVKEILLNYNVDSFCFDDYFYPTKDKSIDKEEYTKYKSNGGELSLFDWRRDNVNNMIKSVYSAVKTINKSVTFGISPASDMDYDYSALYADVIKWSRNEGYIDYICPQIYFGFKNENQPFMQTTKLWCDNATCALYIALPMYKSGLSDEYAGESGKNEFKKEKNIVARQITYISKIDKIKGYYIFSYSSLKDNEETSNLYSAMQNSSV
;
A
#
# COMPACT_ATOMS: atom_id res chain seq x y z
N MET A 1 1.32 19.46 -5.92
CA MET A 1 0.35 20.20 -6.74
C MET A 1 -0.17 21.42 -5.99
N PHE A 2 -0.71 21.35 -4.80
CA PHE A 2 -1.29 22.48 -4.06
C PHE A 2 -0.47 22.96 -2.85
N GLY A 3 0.74 22.45 -2.69
CA GLY A 3 1.76 22.93 -1.74
C GLY A 3 1.51 22.65 -0.26
N TYR A 4 0.27 22.64 0.22
CA TYR A 4 -0.06 22.41 1.63
C TYR A 4 -1.48 21.86 1.81
N GLN A 5 -1.69 21.16 2.91
CA GLN A 5 -2.99 20.58 3.26
C GLN A 5 -4.01 21.70 3.54
N GLY A 6 -5.23 21.54 3.03
CA GLY A 6 -6.31 22.53 3.19
C GLY A 6 -6.22 23.72 2.23
N ALA A 7 -5.34 23.69 1.23
CA ALA A 7 -5.36 24.68 0.16
C ALA A 7 -6.71 24.61 -0.58
N LYS A 8 -7.25 25.79 -0.94
CA LYS A 8 -8.48 25.86 -1.73
C LYS A 8 -8.18 25.36 -3.15
N LEU A 9 -8.89 24.31 -3.56
CA LEU A 9 -8.82 23.83 -4.94
C LEU A 9 -9.68 24.72 -5.83
N ILE A 10 -9.19 25.00 -7.04
CA ILE A 10 -9.92 25.74 -8.09
C ILE A 10 -10.57 24.77 -9.08
N TYR A 11 -10.23 23.48 -9.01
CA TYR A 11 -10.81 22.38 -9.77
C TYR A 11 -10.64 21.08 -8.96
N ASP A 12 -11.43 20.05 -9.26
CA ASP A 12 -11.27 18.74 -8.66
C ASP A 12 -10.31 17.87 -9.50
N PRO A 13 -9.08 17.61 -9.03
CA PRO A 13 -8.13 16.82 -9.81
C PRO A 13 -8.54 15.34 -9.92
N LEU A 14 -9.25 14.80 -8.92
CA LEU A 14 -9.66 13.40 -8.95
C LEU A 14 -10.77 13.19 -9.97
N GLU A 15 -11.77 14.08 -10.01
CA GLU A 15 -12.84 14.07 -11.02
C GLU A 15 -12.26 14.13 -12.44
N ILE A 16 -11.33 15.06 -12.70
CA ILE A 16 -10.67 15.20 -14.01
C ILE A 16 -9.90 13.92 -14.39
N MET A 17 -9.23 13.30 -13.43
CA MET A 17 -8.47 12.06 -13.67
C MET A 17 -9.40 10.91 -14.01
N ILE A 18 -10.52 10.76 -13.30
CA ILE A 18 -11.55 9.73 -13.53
C ILE A 18 -12.17 9.90 -14.92
N ASP A 19 -12.68 11.10 -15.22
CA ASP A 19 -13.32 11.40 -16.50
C ASP A 19 -12.35 11.16 -17.67
N THR A 20 -11.08 11.54 -17.49
CA THR A 20 -10.06 11.33 -18.52
C THR A 20 -9.75 9.85 -18.69
N ALA A 21 -9.59 9.09 -17.62
CA ALA A 21 -9.33 7.65 -17.68
C ALA A 21 -10.47 6.93 -18.41
N HIS A 22 -11.72 7.16 -17.99
CA HIS A 22 -12.89 6.51 -18.58
C HIS A 22 -13.11 6.90 -20.03
N LYS A 23 -12.80 8.14 -20.43
CA LYS A 23 -12.84 8.58 -21.83
C LYS A 23 -11.92 7.74 -22.75
N TYR A 24 -10.87 7.19 -22.19
CA TYR A 24 -9.90 6.34 -22.91
C TYR A 24 -10.02 4.86 -22.55
N ASP A 25 -11.17 4.43 -22.01
CA ASP A 25 -11.44 3.04 -21.58
C ASP A 25 -10.38 2.51 -20.59
N LEU A 26 -9.86 3.38 -19.73
CA LEU A 26 -8.91 3.04 -18.67
C LEU A 26 -9.64 3.03 -17.32
N SER A 27 -9.33 2.03 -16.49
CA SER A 27 -9.78 2.00 -15.10
C SER A 27 -8.90 2.91 -14.24
N ILE A 28 -9.48 3.45 -13.16
CA ILE A 28 -8.75 4.28 -12.19
C ILE A 28 -8.88 3.72 -10.78
N GLU A 29 -7.76 3.63 -10.11
CA GLU A 29 -7.66 3.15 -8.75
C GLU A 29 -7.29 4.27 -7.79
N ALA A 30 -8.03 4.40 -6.69
CA ALA A 30 -7.70 5.32 -5.62
C ALA A 30 -6.71 4.67 -4.65
N TRP A 31 -5.47 5.17 -4.62
CA TRP A 31 -4.43 4.71 -3.71
C TRP A 31 -4.44 5.54 -2.42
N ILE A 32 -4.60 4.87 -1.28
CA ILE A 32 -4.75 5.51 0.03
C ILE A 32 -3.73 4.93 1.02
N ASN A 33 -3.08 5.82 1.77
CA ASN A 33 -2.34 5.46 2.97
C ASN A 33 -3.29 5.59 4.18
N PRO A 34 -3.69 4.48 4.84
CA PRO A 34 -4.80 4.54 5.79
C PRO A 34 -4.45 5.20 7.12
N TYR A 35 -3.22 5.06 7.62
CA TYR A 35 -2.88 5.50 8.98
C TYR A 35 -1.96 6.72 9.05
N ARG A 36 -1.21 7.05 8.01
CA ARG A 36 -0.26 8.16 8.07
C ARG A 36 -0.95 9.51 7.85
N VAL A 37 -0.92 10.36 8.88
CA VAL A 37 -1.44 11.73 8.84
C VAL A 37 -0.45 12.69 8.17
N SER A 38 0.83 12.57 8.51
CA SER A 38 1.89 13.44 8.03
C SER A 38 3.23 12.70 7.99
N GLN A 39 4.07 13.03 7.01
CA GLN A 39 5.47 12.56 6.92
C GLN A 39 6.43 13.40 7.79
N ARG A 40 5.91 14.34 8.56
CA ARG A 40 6.67 15.19 9.49
C ARG A 40 5.95 15.25 10.82
N ASN A 41 6.74 15.28 11.89
CA ASN A 41 6.25 15.53 13.23
C ASN A 41 6.02 17.04 13.43
N ASP A 42 5.09 17.60 12.67
CA ASP A 42 4.77 19.02 12.73
C ASP A 42 3.26 19.24 12.49
N PHE A 43 2.54 19.49 13.58
CA PHE A 43 1.10 19.74 13.54
C PHE A 43 0.73 21.06 12.86
N SER A 44 1.66 22.01 12.75
CA SER A 44 1.41 23.29 12.10
C SER A 44 1.19 23.17 10.58
N LEU A 45 1.63 22.05 9.99
CA LEU A 45 1.44 21.74 8.57
C LEU A 45 0.05 21.16 8.25
N LEU A 46 -0.73 20.80 9.28
CA LEU A 46 -2.05 20.24 9.09
C LEU A 46 -3.11 21.33 8.83
N ALA A 47 -4.10 21.00 8.02
CA ALA A 47 -5.27 21.86 7.83
C ALA A 47 -6.00 22.10 9.15
N LYS A 48 -6.53 23.29 9.38
CA LYS A 48 -7.23 23.67 10.63
C LYS A 48 -8.39 22.75 11.01
N ASN A 49 -9.00 22.11 10.02
CA ASN A 49 -10.09 21.15 10.21
C ASN A 49 -9.62 19.68 10.26
N ASN A 50 -8.31 19.42 10.20
CA ASN A 50 -7.81 18.05 10.29
C ASN A 50 -8.14 17.46 11.66
N ILE A 51 -8.70 16.26 11.69
CA ILE A 51 -9.12 15.57 12.92
C ILE A 51 -7.92 15.30 13.85
N ALA A 52 -6.72 15.13 13.33
CA ALA A 52 -5.51 14.91 14.11
C ALA A 52 -5.20 16.10 15.04
N LEU A 53 -5.59 17.34 14.69
CA LEU A 53 -5.47 18.49 15.60
C LEU A 53 -6.37 18.35 16.84
N LYS A 54 -7.57 17.76 16.67
CA LYS A 54 -8.49 17.48 17.79
C LYS A 54 -8.01 16.33 18.66
N TRP A 55 -7.23 15.40 18.07
CA TRP A 55 -6.67 14.25 18.76
C TRP A 55 -5.24 14.48 19.25
N GLN A 56 -4.68 15.65 19.03
CA GLN A 56 -3.37 16.02 19.56
C GLN A 56 -3.35 15.82 21.09
N ASN A 57 -2.27 15.26 21.60
CA ASN A 57 -2.10 14.87 23.03
C ASN A 57 -3.06 13.76 23.50
N THR A 58 -3.63 12.98 22.61
CA THR A 58 -4.36 11.75 22.95
C THR A 58 -3.64 10.52 22.39
N SER A 59 -3.91 9.34 22.96
CA SER A 59 -3.34 8.06 22.51
C SER A 59 -3.90 7.61 21.15
N LYS A 60 -4.84 8.35 20.54
CA LYS A 60 -5.34 8.10 19.17
C LYS A 60 -4.32 8.44 18.08
N LEU A 61 -3.27 9.17 18.46
CA LEU A 61 -2.14 9.46 17.57
C LEU A 61 -0.88 8.82 18.11
N ILE A 62 -0.07 8.33 17.18
CA ILE A 62 1.31 7.92 17.38
C ILE A 62 2.18 8.99 16.72
N VAL A 63 3.00 9.67 17.52
CA VAL A 63 3.88 10.74 17.07
C VAL A 63 5.32 10.23 17.16
N LEU A 64 5.99 10.15 16.00
CA LEU A 64 7.37 9.70 15.86
C LEU A 64 8.19 10.78 15.17
N ASP A 65 9.52 10.69 15.22
CA ASP A 65 10.40 11.65 14.54
C ASP A 65 10.12 11.76 13.03
N ASN A 66 9.69 10.66 12.42
CA ASN A 66 9.41 10.55 10.99
C ASN A 66 7.94 10.79 10.61
N GLY A 67 7.09 11.25 11.54
CA GLY A 67 5.71 11.56 11.18
C GLY A 67 4.67 11.44 12.28
N ILE A 68 3.44 11.74 11.89
CA ILE A 68 2.23 11.61 12.72
C ILE A 68 1.37 10.52 12.10
N TYR A 69 0.89 9.60 12.94
CA TYR A 69 0.10 8.46 12.51
C TYR A 69 -1.15 8.32 13.39
N PHE A 70 -2.23 7.84 12.80
CA PHE A 70 -3.37 7.34 13.57
C PHE A 70 -3.02 6.03 14.24
N ASN A 71 -3.47 5.83 15.49
CA ASN A 71 -3.21 4.61 16.23
C ASN A 71 -4.24 3.52 15.84
N PRO A 72 -3.81 2.39 15.26
CA PRO A 72 -4.70 1.36 14.74
C PRO A 72 -5.58 0.67 15.78
N CYS A 73 -5.26 0.78 17.07
CA CYS A 73 -6.03 0.13 18.12
C CYS A 73 -7.36 0.83 18.49
N TYR A 74 -7.65 1.99 17.88
CA TYR A 74 -8.87 2.74 18.16
C TYR A 74 -9.94 2.53 17.09
N ASN A 75 -11.14 2.13 17.51
CA ASN A 75 -12.29 1.98 16.60
C ASN A 75 -12.63 3.30 15.90
N GLU A 76 -12.47 4.44 16.54
CA GLU A 76 -12.70 5.74 15.93
C GLU A 76 -11.74 6.03 14.77
N VAL A 77 -10.54 5.45 14.80
CA VAL A 77 -9.59 5.51 13.68
C VAL A 77 -10.08 4.63 12.53
N THR A 78 -10.52 3.41 12.83
CA THR A 78 -11.15 2.54 11.83
C THR A 78 -12.38 3.22 11.20
N ASP A 79 -13.26 3.81 12.00
CA ASP A 79 -14.43 4.54 11.52
C ASP A 79 -14.06 5.73 10.62
N LEU A 80 -12.99 6.45 10.97
CA LEU A 80 -12.49 7.56 10.15
C LEU A 80 -12.01 7.08 8.79
N ILE A 81 -11.25 5.99 8.73
CA ILE A 81 -10.76 5.40 7.48
C ILE A 81 -11.93 4.93 6.62
N VAL A 82 -12.88 4.20 7.21
CA VAL A 82 -14.08 3.73 6.52
C VAL A 82 -14.92 4.90 5.98
N LYS A 83 -15.06 5.99 6.74
CA LYS A 83 -15.75 7.19 6.27
C LYS A 83 -15.04 7.83 5.08
N GLY A 84 -13.72 7.92 5.11
CA GLY A 84 -12.95 8.45 3.99
C GLY A 84 -13.12 7.63 2.71
N VAL A 85 -13.09 6.29 2.81
CA VAL A 85 -13.36 5.39 1.70
C VAL A 85 -14.79 5.58 1.17
N LYS A 86 -15.78 5.63 2.05
CA LYS A 86 -17.19 5.88 1.66
C LYS A 86 -17.36 7.24 1.01
N GLU A 87 -16.69 8.28 1.48
CA GLU A 87 -16.74 9.62 0.88
C GLU A 87 -16.27 9.58 -0.58
N ILE A 88 -15.15 8.90 -0.86
CA ILE A 88 -14.68 8.75 -2.24
C ILE A 88 -15.69 7.96 -3.09
N LEU A 89 -16.16 6.81 -2.61
CA LEU A 89 -17.12 5.97 -3.34
C LEU A 89 -18.46 6.64 -3.65
N LEU A 90 -18.91 7.54 -2.80
CA LEU A 90 -20.18 8.24 -2.97
C LEU A 90 -20.08 9.46 -3.88
N ASN A 91 -18.88 10.04 -4.01
CA ASN A 91 -18.66 11.25 -4.78
C ASN A 91 -17.93 11.01 -6.10
N TYR A 92 -17.23 9.87 -6.25
CA TYR A 92 -16.37 9.59 -7.39
C TYR A 92 -16.59 8.18 -7.94
N ASN A 93 -16.59 8.05 -9.25
CA ASN A 93 -16.75 6.76 -9.95
C ASN A 93 -15.36 6.08 -10.12
N VAL A 94 -14.70 5.75 -9.01
CA VAL A 94 -13.45 4.97 -9.06
C VAL A 94 -13.75 3.49 -9.28
N ASP A 95 -12.86 2.79 -9.99
CA ASP A 95 -13.03 1.37 -10.31
C ASP A 95 -12.42 0.46 -9.23
N SER A 96 -11.45 1.00 -8.47
CA SER A 96 -10.72 0.24 -7.47
C SER A 96 -10.19 1.13 -6.33
N PHE A 97 -9.90 0.47 -5.21
CA PHE A 97 -9.15 1.03 -4.08
C PHE A 97 -7.93 0.16 -3.76
N CYS A 98 -6.82 0.81 -3.45
CA CYS A 98 -5.63 0.15 -2.92
C CYS A 98 -5.14 0.83 -1.64
N PHE A 99 -4.79 0.04 -0.63
CA PHE A 99 -3.99 0.52 0.49
C PHE A 99 -2.54 0.07 0.31
N ASP A 100 -1.60 0.91 0.72
CA ASP A 100 -0.17 0.59 0.73
C ASP A 100 0.26 -0.20 2.00
N ASP A 101 1.56 -0.27 2.26
CA ASP A 101 2.17 -1.04 3.34
C ASP A 101 2.30 -0.29 4.68
N TYR A 102 1.70 0.91 4.82
CA TYR A 102 1.83 1.71 6.05
C TYR A 102 0.74 1.37 7.07
N PHE A 103 0.91 0.29 7.82
CA PHE A 103 0.04 -0.11 8.93
C PHE A 103 0.56 0.40 10.27
N TYR A 104 0.98 -0.46 11.22
CA TYR A 104 1.61 0.03 12.43
C TYR A 104 2.98 0.68 12.14
N PRO A 105 3.24 1.91 12.61
CA PRO A 105 4.47 2.63 12.28
C PRO A 105 5.67 2.22 13.13
N THR A 106 5.45 1.44 14.21
CA THR A 106 6.50 1.03 15.16
C THR A 106 6.14 -0.24 15.90
N LYS A 107 7.18 -0.96 16.37
CA LYS A 107 7.06 -2.10 17.28
C LYS A 107 7.04 -1.70 18.76
N ASP A 108 7.21 -0.42 19.08
CA ASP A 108 7.19 0.06 20.47
C ASP A 108 5.90 -0.38 21.16
N LYS A 109 6.07 -1.00 22.34
CA LYS A 109 4.95 -1.54 23.12
C LYS A 109 4.24 -0.49 23.95
N SER A 110 4.79 0.72 24.04
CA SER A 110 4.22 1.80 24.83
C SER A 110 3.05 2.50 24.13
N ILE A 111 3.01 2.47 22.79
CA ILE A 111 2.06 3.25 21.97
C ILE A 111 0.58 2.91 22.20
N ASP A 112 0.29 1.72 22.66
CA ASP A 112 -1.05 1.17 22.87
C ASP A 112 -1.17 0.37 24.18
N LYS A 113 -0.22 0.61 25.13
CA LYS A 113 -0.12 -0.16 26.39
C LYS A 113 -1.40 -0.07 27.22
N GLU A 114 -2.00 1.11 27.33
CA GLU A 114 -3.21 1.32 28.13
C GLU A 114 -4.40 0.56 27.54
N GLU A 115 -4.58 0.66 26.22
CA GLU A 115 -5.66 0.00 25.49
C GLU A 115 -5.51 -1.51 25.54
N TYR A 116 -4.28 -2.02 25.39
CA TYR A 116 -4.02 -3.45 25.53
C TYR A 116 -4.28 -3.93 26.97
N THR A 117 -3.93 -3.11 27.98
CA THR A 117 -4.24 -3.43 29.39
C THR A 117 -5.76 -3.49 29.63
N LYS A 118 -6.53 -2.56 29.08
CA LYS A 118 -7.99 -2.57 29.10
C LYS A 118 -8.56 -3.81 28.40
N TYR A 119 -8.03 -4.13 27.22
CA TYR A 119 -8.40 -5.35 26.49
C TYR A 119 -8.20 -6.59 27.36
N LYS A 120 -7.05 -6.73 28.02
CA LYS A 120 -6.76 -7.88 28.90
C LYS A 120 -7.66 -7.93 30.13
N SER A 121 -7.92 -6.78 30.79
CA SER A 121 -8.79 -6.70 31.97
C SER A 121 -10.26 -7.00 31.66
N ASN A 122 -10.68 -6.84 30.40
CA ASN A 122 -12.00 -7.20 29.91
C ASN A 122 -12.08 -8.65 29.40
N GLY A 123 -11.11 -9.51 29.76
CA GLY A 123 -11.10 -10.92 29.38
C GLY A 123 -10.50 -11.22 28.01
N GLY A 124 -9.84 -10.27 27.38
CA GLY A 124 -9.15 -10.50 26.11
C GLY A 124 -8.01 -11.53 26.23
N GLU A 125 -7.95 -12.50 25.32
CA GLU A 125 -7.01 -13.63 25.39
C GLU A 125 -5.77 -13.45 24.51
N LEU A 126 -5.86 -12.65 23.41
CA LEU A 126 -4.77 -12.50 22.44
C LEU A 126 -3.48 -11.95 23.08
N SER A 127 -2.35 -12.35 22.54
CA SER A 127 -1.07 -11.69 22.81
C SER A 127 -1.11 -10.24 22.28
N LEU A 128 -0.20 -9.37 22.74
CA LEU A 128 -0.11 -8.00 22.23
C LEU A 128 0.06 -7.98 20.69
N PHE A 129 0.89 -8.87 20.16
CA PHE A 129 1.15 -8.93 18.72
C PHE A 129 -0.07 -9.43 17.93
N ASP A 130 -0.78 -10.43 18.45
CA ASP A 130 -2.01 -10.93 17.82
C ASP A 130 -3.14 -9.92 17.92
N TRP A 131 -3.25 -9.20 19.03
CA TRP A 131 -4.22 -8.12 19.22
C TRP A 131 -3.96 -6.95 18.26
N ARG A 132 -2.71 -6.56 18.03
CA ARG A 132 -2.37 -5.54 17.02
C ARG A 132 -2.75 -6.00 15.63
N ARG A 133 -2.46 -7.26 15.27
CA ARG A 133 -2.91 -7.83 13.98
C ARG A 133 -4.42 -7.88 13.86
N ASP A 134 -5.11 -8.21 14.94
CA ASP A 134 -6.57 -8.24 14.95
C ASP A 134 -7.18 -6.85 14.72
N ASN A 135 -6.61 -5.80 15.30
CA ASN A 135 -7.02 -4.41 15.05
C ASN A 135 -6.89 -4.05 13.56
N VAL A 136 -5.77 -4.39 12.93
CA VAL A 136 -5.57 -4.14 11.49
C VAL A 136 -6.52 -5.01 10.65
N ASN A 137 -6.66 -6.30 10.98
CA ASN A 137 -7.59 -7.21 10.31
C ASN A 137 -9.04 -6.68 10.34
N ASN A 138 -9.48 -6.15 11.46
CA ASN A 138 -10.83 -5.60 11.63
C ASN A 138 -11.02 -4.32 10.80
N MET A 139 -9.99 -3.48 10.69
CA MET A 139 -10.03 -2.31 9.80
C MET A 139 -10.16 -2.74 8.33
N ILE A 140 -9.33 -3.68 7.87
CA ILE A 140 -9.39 -4.18 6.49
C ILE A 140 -10.76 -4.78 6.16
N LYS A 141 -11.32 -5.63 7.04
CA LYS A 141 -12.68 -6.16 6.89
C LYS A 141 -13.74 -5.08 6.80
N SER A 142 -13.63 -4.06 7.66
CA SER A 142 -14.61 -2.96 7.71
C SER A 142 -14.58 -2.14 6.42
N VAL A 143 -13.39 -1.90 5.86
CA VAL A 143 -13.23 -1.23 4.56
C VAL A 143 -13.80 -2.10 3.44
N TYR A 144 -13.42 -3.38 3.36
CA TYR A 144 -13.95 -4.30 2.36
C TYR A 144 -15.48 -4.34 2.37
N SER A 145 -16.05 -4.52 3.56
CA SER A 145 -17.52 -4.54 3.73
C SER A 145 -18.15 -3.23 3.26
N ALA A 146 -17.55 -2.08 3.58
CA ALA A 146 -18.04 -0.78 3.16
C ALA A 146 -18.00 -0.61 1.63
N VAL A 147 -16.90 -1.01 1.00
CA VAL A 147 -16.75 -0.99 -0.47
C VAL A 147 -17.84 -1.84 -1.11
N LYS A 148 -17.97 -3.11 -0.70
CA LYS A 148 -18.93 -4.05 -1.30
C LYS A 148 -20.39 -3.74 -1.01
N THR A 149 -20.66 -3.01 0.07
CA THR A 149 -22.03 -2.53 0.39
C THR A 149 -22.45 -1.38 -0.55
N ILE A 150 -21.53 -0.48 -0.89
CA ILE A 150 -21.82 0.68 -1.75
C ILE A 150 -21.80 0.27 -3.22
N ASN A 151 -20.72 -0.41 -3.65
CA ASN A 151 -20.60 -0.87 -5.03
C ASN A 151 -19.82 -2.19 -5.10
N LYS A 152 -20.49 -3.29 -5.45
CA LYS A 152 -19.90 -4.63 -5.54
C LYS A 152 -18.88 -4.75 -6.67
N SER A 153 -18.94 -3.92 -7.71
CA SER A 153 -18.01 -3.97 -8.83
C SER A 153 -16.67 -3.31 -8.53
N VAL A 154 -16.62 -2.38 -7.56
CA VAL A 154 -15.36 -1.77 -7.14
C VAL A 154 -14.51 -2.80 -6.43
N THR A 155 -13.25 -2.95 -6.86
CA THR A 155 -12.30 -3.85 -6.21
C THR A 155 -11.54 -3.15 -5.09
N PHE A 156 -11.16 -3.93 -4.07
CA PHE A 156 -10.31 -3.46 -2.98
C PHE A 156 -9.12 -4.38 -2.82
N GLY A 157 -7.92 -3.82 -2.87
CA GLY A 157 -6.66 -4.54 -2.75
C GLY A 157 -5.70 -3.90 -1.77
N ILE A 158 -4.62 -4.63 -1.52
CA ILE A 158 -3.51 -4.17 -0.69
C ILE A 158 -2.22 -4.32 -1.48
N SER A 159 -1.36 -3.29 -1.41
CA SER A 159 0.01 -3.32 -1.90
C SER A 159 0.98 -3.37 -0.70
N PRO A 160 1.21 -4.56 -0.13
CA PRO A 160 2.03 -4.74 1.06
C PRO A 160 3.52 -4.66 0.72
N ALA A 161 4.38 -4.69 1.75
CA ALA A 161 5.80 -4.94 1.57
C ALA A 161 6.03 -6.29 0.87
N SER A 162 7.18 -6.47 0.25
CA SER A 162 7.51 -7.75 -0.41
C SER A 162 7.81 -8.88 0.57
N ASP A 163 8.20 -8.52 1.80
CA ASP A 163 8.57 -9.43 2.88
C ASP A 163 7.34 -9.70 3.77
N MET A 164 6.75 -10.88 3.61
CA MET A 164 5.57 -11.31 4.39
C MET A 164 5.85 -11.40 5.89
N ASP A 165 7.07 -11.77 6.29
CA ASP A 165 7.46 -11.85 7.70
C ASP A 165 7.60 -10.44 8.30
N TYR A 166 8.09 -9.49 7.52
CA TYR A 166 8.13 -8.09 7.92
C TYR A 166 6.70 -7.52 8.07
N ASP A 167 5.83 -7.74 7.09
CA ASP A 167 4.42 -7.35 7.18
C ASP A 167 3.78 -7.91 8.47
N TYR A 168 3.93 -9.21 8.72
CA TYR A 168 3.34 -9.89 9.87
C TYR A 168 3.91 -9.45 11.21
N SER A 169 5.25 -9.31 11.31
CA SER A 169 5.94 -9.12 12.59
C SER A 169 6.24 -7.67 12.95
N ALA A 170 6.31 -6.78 11.94
CA ALA A 170 6.68 -5.38 12.13
C ALA A 170 5.52 -4.42 11.88
N LEU A 171 4.74 -4.67 10.83
CA LEU A 171 3.60 -3.84 10.45
C LEU A 171 2.28 -4.37 11.04
N TYR A 172 2.30 -5.57 11.62
CA TYR A 172 1.11 -6.29 12.13
C TYR A 172 0.03 -6.48 11.06
N ALA A 173 0.45 -6.65 9.82
CA ALA A 173 -0.36 -6.87 8.65
C ALA A 173 -0.36 -8.38 8.29
N ASP A 174 -1.50 -9.06 8.49
CA ASP A 174 -1.63 -10.49 8.20
C ASP A 174 -2.05 -10.71 6.74
N VAL A 175 -1.14 -10.33 5.82
CA VAL A 175 -1.36 -10.32 4.37
C VAL A 175 -1.73 -11.71 3.82
N ILE A 176 -1.21 -12.76 4.44
CA ILE A 176 -1.53 -14.15 4.06
C ILE A 176 -2.97 -14.49 4.43
N LYS A 177 -3.41 -14.12 5.63
CA LYS A 177 -4.80 -14.28 6.05
C LYS A 177 -5.74 -13.53 5.11
N TRP A 178 -5.42 -12.29 4.76
CA TRP A 178 -6.27 -11.47 3.88
C TRP A 178 -6.37 -12.06 2.48
N SER A 179 -5.27 -12.60 1.94
CA SER A 179 -5.26 -13.20 0.60
C SER A 179 -5.97 -14.55 0.52
N ARG A 180 -6.11 -15.26 1.67
CA ARG A 180 -6.67 -16.62 1.72
C ARG A 180 -8.12 -16.69 2.16
N ASN A 181 -8.64 -15.64 2.76
CA ASN A 181 -9.98 -15.64 3.32
C ASN A 181 -10.86 -14.59 2.67
N GLU A 182 -12.10 -14.96 2.39
CA GLU A 182 -13.10 -14.02 1.90
C GLU A 182 -13.39 -12.90 2.91
N GLY A 183 -13.82 -11.75 2.40
CA GLY A 183 -14.22 -10.61 3.23
C GLY A 183 -13.10 -9.68 3.66
N TYR A 184 -11.89 -9.81 3.08
CA TYR A 184 -10.76 -8.93 3.33
C TYR A 184 -10.37 -8.10 2.10
N ILE A 185 -10.03 -8.76 1.00
CA ILE A 185 -9.51 -8.12 -0.22
C ILE A 185 -9.94 -8.91 -1.46
N ASP A 186 -9.97 -8.25 -2.61
CA ASP A 186 -10.18 -8.89 -3.91
C ASP A 186 -8.86 -9.29 -4.56
N TYR A 187 -7.78 -8.54 -4.33
CA TYR A 187 -6.45 -8.79 -4.89
C TYR A 187 -5.34 -8.32 -3.95
N ILE A 188 -4.12 -8.81 -4.21
CA ILE A 188 -2.92 -8.38 -3.52
C ILE A 188 -1.81 -8.04 -4.53
N CYS A 189 -1.06 -6.96 -4.26
CA CYS A 189 -0.02 -6.43 -5.16
C CYS A 189 1.26 -6.11 -4.38
N PRO A 190 2.07 -7.12 -3.97
CA PRO A 190 3.29 -6.87 -3.21
C PRO A 190 4.28 -5.99 -3.95
N GLN A 191 4.95 -5.11 -3.19
CA GLN A 191 5.95 -4.17 -3.68
C GLN A 191 7.31 -4.89 -3.85
N ILE A 192 7.47 -5.69 -4.91
CA ILE A 192 8.74 -6.41 -5.16
C ILE A 192 9.73 -5.47 -5.84
N TYR A 193 10.21 -4.50 -5.07
CA TYR A 193 11.11 -3.44 -5.55
C TYR A 193 12.59 -3.86 -5.51
N PHE A 194 12.88 -5.08 -5.95
CA PHE A 194 14.22 -5.68 -5.92
C PHE A 194 14.65 -6.14 -7.31
N GLY A 195 15.97 -6.14 -7.54
CA GLY A 195 16.57 -6.69 -8.74
C GLY A 195 16.71 -8.21 -8.67
N PHE A 196 17.14 -8.81 -9.77
CA PHE A 196 17.38 -10.25 -9.85
C PHE A 196 18.57 -10.71 -9.00
N LYS A 197 19.55 -9.81 -8.80
CA LYS A 197 20.80 -10.06 -8.05
C LYS A 197 20.75 -9.54 -6.61
N ASN A 198 19.59 -9.08 -6.12
CA ASN A 198 19.44 -8.69 -4.72
C ASN A 198 19.72 -9.91 -3.83
N GLU A 199 20.63 -9.78 -2.86
CA GLU A 199 21.10 -10.90 -2.01
C GLU A 199 20.09 -11.26 -0.92
N ASN A 200 19.25 -10.33 -0.49
CA ASN A 200 18.28 -10.52 0.59
C ASN A 200 16.93 -10.99 0.07
N GLN A 201 16.44 -10.36 -1.00
CA GLN A 201 15.14 -10.63 -1.61
C GLN A 201 15.27 -10.63 -3.14
N PRO A 202 15.90 -11.65 -3.75
CA PRO A 202 16.01 -11.74 -5.20
C PRO A 202 14.63 -11.78 -5.85
N PHE A 203 14.42 -10.99 -6.91
CA PHE A 203 13.11 -10.81 -7.54
C PHE A 203 12.38 -12.12 -7.84
N MET A 204 13.05 -13.10 -8.45
CA MET A 204 12.41 -14.35 -8.84
C MET A 204 11.95 -15.18 -7.63
N GLN A 205 12.79 -15.29 -6.61
CA GLN A 205 12.48 -16.05 -5.39
C GLN A 205 11.33 -15.39 -4.61
N THR A 206 11.38 -14.06 -4.48
CA THR A 206 10.33 -13.29 -3.80
C THR A 206 9.00 -13.41 -4.55
N THR A 207 9.02 -13.30 -5.89
CA THR A 207 7.83 -13.52 -6.72
C THR A 207 7.26 -14.93 -6.53
N LYS A 208 8.13 -15.95 -6.51
CA LYS A 208 7.69 -17.33 -6.27
C LYS A 208 7.05 -17.51 -4.91
N LEU A 209 7.61 -16.93 -3.85
CA LEU A 209 7.02 -16.99 -2.51
C LEU A 209 5.60 -16.42 -2.49
N TRP A 210 5.36 -15.30 -3.15
CA TRP A 210 4.01 -14.74 -3.28
C TRP A 210 3.08 -15.63 -4.09
N CYS A 211 3.54 -16.22 -5.20
CA CYS A 211 2.75 -17.18 -5.97
C CYS A 211 2.34 -18.41 -5.15
N ASP A 212 3.23 -18.90 -4.29
CA ASP A 212 2.98 -20.09 -3.46
C ASP A 212 2.02 -19.78 -2.29
N ASN A 213 1.94 -18.55 -1.84
CA ASN A 213 1.23 -18.18 -0.61
C ASN A 213 -0.09 -17.42 -0.83
N ALA A 214 -0.20 -16.54 -1.82
CA ALA A 214 -1.43 -15.81 -2.10
C ALA A 214 -2.44 -16.69 -2.83
N THR A 215 -3.72 -16.61 -2.45
CA THR A 215 -4.81 -17.36 -3.13
C THR A 215 -5.78 -16.45 -3.89
N CYS A 216 -5.88 -15.17 -3.54
CA CYS A 216 -6.63 -14.18 -4.32
C CYS A 216 -5.88 -13.79 -5.62
N ALA A 217 -6.45 -12.88 -6.40
CA ALA A 217 -5.77 -12.33 -7.57
C ALA A 217 -4.44 -11.67 -7.15
N LEU A 218 -3.35 -12.05 -7.83
CA LEU A 218 -2.00 -11.59 -7.52
C LEU A 218 -1.49 -10.68 -8.63
N TYR A 219 -1.10 -9.47 -8.26
CA TYR A 219 -0.37 -8.52 -9.09
C TYR A 219 1.02 -8.32 -8.50
N ILE A 220 1.96 -7.76 -9.26
CA ILE A 220 3.32 -7.47 -8.78
C ILE A 220 3.64 -5.99 -9.02
N ALA A 221 4.01 -5.26 -7.98
CA ALA A 221 4.49 -3.89 -8.13
C ALA A 221 5.99 -3.86 -8.42
N LEU A 222 6.36 -3.13 -9.49
CA LEU A 222 7.70 -3.08 -10.08
C LEU A 222 8.35 -1.70 -9.92
N PRO A 223 9.68 -1.63 -9.67
CA PRO A 223 10.38 -0.44 -9.23
C PRO A 223 10.98 0.40 -10.36
N MET A 224 10.19 0.98 -11.24
CA MET A 224 10.73 1.85 -12.32
C MET A 224 11.54 3.04 -11.76
N TYR A 225 11.23 3.50 -10.55
CA TYR A 225 11.95 4.58 -9.88
C TYR A 225 13.42 4.26 -9.56
N LYS A 226 13.79 2.97 -9.49
CA LYS A 226 15.17 2.53 -9.23
C LYS A 226 16.05 2.55 -10.49
N SER A 227 15.47 2.67 -11.68
CA SER A 227 16.22 2.69 -12.94
C SER A 227 17.29 3.77 -12.94
N GLY A 228 18.53 3.37 -13.22
CA GLY A 228 19.72 4.24 -13.20
C GLY A 228 20.29 4.54 -11.82
N LEU A 229 19.70 4.01 -10.73
CA LEU A 229 20.15 4.23 -9.35
C LEU A 229 20.88 3.02 -8.78
N SER A 230 21.74 3.24 -7.78
CA SER A 230 22.28 2.18 -6.94
C SER A 230 21.26 1.82 -5.86
N ASP A 231 21.20 0.53 -5.49
CA ASP A 231 20.38 0.00 -4.40
C ASP A 231 21.29 -0.45 -3.24
N GLU A 232 21.42 0.41 -2.25
CA GLU A 232 22.35 0.18 -1.11
C GLU A 232 21.95 -1.03 -0.25
N TYR A 233 20.67 -1.47 -0.35
CA TYR A 233 20.13 -2.59 0.42
C TYR A 233 20.17 -3.93 -0.35
N ALA A 234 20.72 -3.95 -1.57
CA ALA A 234 20.70 -5.12 -2.44
C ALA A 234 21.86 -6.11 -2.24
N GLY A 235 22.81 -5.79 -1.33
CA GLY A 235 24.07 -6.52 -1.22
C GLY A 235 25.04 -6.18 -2.35
N GLU A 236 26.27 -6.72 -2.29
CA GLU A 236 27.35 -6.38 -3.25
C GLU A 236 26.98 -6.76 -4.69
N SER A 237 26.34 -7.90 -4.88
CA SER A 237 25.96 -8.41 -6.21
C SER A 237 24.84 -7.59 -6.85
N GLY A 238 23.88 -7.11 -6.05
CA GLY A 238 22.70 -6.40 -6.51
C GLY A 238 22.81 -4.88 -6.53
N LYS A 239 23.73 -4.31 -5.75
CA LYS A 239 23.88 -2.86 -5.50
C LYS A 239 23.80 -2.00 -6.77
N ASN A 240 24.45 -2.40 -7.83
CA ASN A 240 24.57 -1.63 -9.05
C ASN A 240 23.74 -2.21 -10.22
N GLU A 241 22.85 -3.15 -9.98
CA GLU A 241 22.09 -3.82 -11.03
C GLU A 241 21.22 -2.82 -11.81
N PHE A 242 20.35 -2.07 -11.14
CA PHE A 242 19.51 -1.03 -11.76
C PHE A 242 20.30 0.13 -12.38
N LYS A 243 21.50 0.40 -11.86
CA LYS A 243 22.37 1.45 -12.41
C LYS A 243 23.03 1.05 -13.72
N LYS A 244 23.44 -0.21 -13.84
CA LYS A 244 24.23 -0.73 -14.97
C LYS A 244 23.36 -1.30 -16.09
N GLU A 245 22.29 -2.02 -15.74
CA GLU A 245 21.42 -2.71 -16.69
C GLU A 245 20.19 -1.85 -17.00
N LYS A 246 19.95 -1.60 -18.30
CA LYS A 246 18.90 -0.70 -18.78
C LYS A 246 17.58 -1.42 -19.13
N ASN A 247 17.36 -2.61 -18.59
CA ASN A 247 16.21 -3.43 -18.93
C ASN A 247 15.68 -4.28 -17.75
N ILE A 248 16.01 -3.91 -16.51
CA ILE A 248 15.63 -4.73 -15.36
C ILE A 248 14.10 -4.87 -15.26
N VAL A 249 13.36 -3.75 -15.29
CA VAL A 249 11.90 -3.77 -15.20
C VAL A 249 11.27 -4.49 -16.40
N ALA A 250 11.80 -4.28 -17.61
CA ALA A 250 11.36 -5.00 -18.80
C ALA A 250 11.53 -6.52 -18.66
N ARG A 251 12.66 -6.97 -18.12
CA ARG A 251 12.91 -8.40 -17.84
C ARG A 251 12.00 -8.93 -16.74
N GLN A 252 11.68 -8.11 -15.74
CA GLN A 252 10.72 -8.46 -14.69
C GLN A 252 9.34 -8.70 -15.29
N ILE A 253 8.84 -7.82 -16.17
CA ILE A 253 7.58 -8.02 -16.90
C ILE A 253 7.63 -9.31 -17.70
N THR A 254 8.69 -9.51 -18.50
CA THR A 254 8.86 -10.73 -19.32
C THR A 254 8.90 -12.00 -18.47
N TYR A 255 9.39 -11.93 -17.24
CA TYR A 255 9.39 -13.07 -16.32
C TYR A 255 8.00 -13.36 -15.77
N ILE A 256 7.33 -12.35 -15.22
CA ILE A 256 6.03 -12.54 -14.56
C ILE A 256 4.90 -12.83 -15.55
N SER A 257 4.97 -12.34 -16.80
CA SER A 257 3.97 -12.65 -17.84
C SER A 257 3.92 -14.12 -18.28
N LYS A 258 4.90 -14.94 -17.85
CA LYS A 258 4.92 -16.38 -18.06
C LYS A 258 4.31 -17.19 -16.91
N ILE A 259 3.80 -16.53 -15.88
CA ILE A 259 3.30 -17.13 -14.65
C ILE A 259 1.78 -16.92 -14.57
N ASP A 260 0.99 -17.94 -14.90
CA ASP A 260 -0.49 -17.88 -14.96
C ASP A 260 -1.16 -17.36 -13.69
N LYS A 261 -0.50 -17.53 -12.54
CA LYS A 261 -0.97 -17.08 -11.24
C LYS A 261 -1.01 -15.56 -11.16
N ILE A 262 -0.10 -14.86 -11.84
CA ILE A 262 0.01 -13.40 -11.82
C ILE A 262 -0.96 -12.82 -12.85
N LYS A 263 -1.79 -11.85 -12.41
CA LYS A 263 -2.85 -11.26 -13.23
C LYS A 263 -2.48 -9.92 -13.85
N GLY A 264 -1.32 -9.38 -13.48
CA GLY A 264 -0.83 -8.12 -13.98
C GLY A 264 0.28 -7.55 -13.11
N TYR A 265 0.62 -6.30 -13.38
CA TYR A 265 1.68 -5.61 -12.65
C TYR A 265 1.37 -4.12 -12.51
N TYR A 266 1.96 -3.52 -11.49
CA TYR A 266 1.97 -2.08 -11.25
C TYR A 266 3.37 -1.54 -11.49
N ILE A 267 3.50 -0.35 -12.06
CA ILE A 267 4.79 0.31 -12.28
C ILE A 267 4.88 1.53 -11.39
N PHE A 268 5.75 1.49 -10.43
CA PHE A 268 6.02 2.62 -9.55
C PHE A 268 7.28 3.35 -10.01
N SER A 269 7.14 4.53 -10.64
CA SER A 269 5.94 5.33 -10.83
C SER A 269 5.98 6.06 -12.18
N TYR A 270 4.86 6.66 -12.58
CA TYR A 270 4.74 7.47 -13.81
C TYR A 270 5.82 8.57 -13.90
N SER A 271 6.13 9.24 -12.80
CA SER A 271 7.17 10.27 -12.75
C SER A 271 8.58 9.75 -13.08
N SER A 272 8.78 8.44 -13.08
CA SER A 272 10.05 7.78 -13.41
C SER A 272 10.16 7.40 -14.90
N LEU A 273 9.06 7.51 -15.66
CA LEU A 273 9.06 7.30 -17.10
C LEU A 273 9.68 8.50 -17.80
N LYS A 274 10.91 8.36 -18.23
CA LYS A 274 11.68 9.39 -18.93
C LYS A 274 11.91 8.96 -20.38
N ASP A 275 12.26 9.87 -21.24
CA ASP A 275 12.70 9.55 -22.61
C ASP A 275 14.12 9.00 -22.56
N ASN A 276 14.23 7.70 -22.34
CA ASN A 276 15.49 6.97 -22.21
C ASN A 276 15.33 5.48 -22.56
N GLU A 277 16.46 4.75 -22.58
CA GLU A 277 16.53 3.35 -22.96
C GLU A 277 15.70 2.44 -22.03
N GLU A 278 15.67 2.69 -20.72
CA GLU A 278 14.85 1.88 -19.80
C GLU A 278 13.38 1.98 -20.13
N THR A 279 12.87 3.17 -20.42
CA THR A 279 11.47 3.39 -20.78
C THR A 279 11.13 2.75 -22.11
N SER A 280 12.05 2.81 -23.10
CA SER A 280 11.87 2.14 -24.38
C SER A 280 11.84 0.63 -24.26
N ASN A 281 12.73 0.06 -23.45
CA ASN A 281 12.74 -1.37 -23.14
C ASN A 281 11.47 -1.80 -22.39
N LEU A 282 11.01 -0.98 -21.45
CA LEU A 282 9.76 -1.20 -20.72
C LEU A 282 8.56 -1.28 -21.69
N TYR A 283 8.38 -0.29 -22.55
CA TYR A 283 7.28 -0.29 -23.53
C TYR A 283 7.33 -1.49 -24.47
N SER A 284 8.52 -1.87 -24.93
CA SER A 284 8.68 -3.07 -25.75
C SER A 284 8.27 -4.34 -25.01
N ALA A 285 8.60 -4.46 -23.73
CA ALA A 285 8.18 -5.59 -22.91
C ALA A 285 6.66 -5.61 -22.68
N MET A 286 6.04 -4.44 -22.43
CA MET A 286 4.59 -4.32 -22.26
C MET A 286 3.82 -4.75 -23.51
N GLN A 287 4.28 -4.36 -24.72
CA GLN A 287 3.65 -4.76 -25.99
C GLN A 287 3.75 -6.26 -26.26
N ASN A 288 4.78 -6.92 -25.76
CA ASN A 288 5.03 -8.35 -25.95
C ASN A 288 4.53 -9.21 -24.78
N SER A 289 3.95 -8.60 -23.73
CA SER A 289 3.40 -9.33 -22.60
C SER A 289 1.93 -9.68 -22.83
N SER A 290 1.53 -10.86 -22.35
CA SER A 290 0.15 -11.34 -22.37
C SER A 290 -0.61 -11.04 -21.06
N VAL A 291 -0.03 -10.20 -20.19
CA VAL A 291 -0.53 -9.87 -18.83
C VAL A 291 -0.89 -8.41 -18.75
#